data_4fffa59ec26cf336fb102fd3f51cb010
#
_entry.id   4fffa59ec26cf336fb102fd3f51cb010
#
_cell.length_a   1.000
_cell.length_b   1.000
_cell.length_c   1.000
_cell.angle_alpha   90.00
_cell.angle_beta   90.00
_cell.angle_gamma   90.00
#
_symmetry.space_group_name_H-M   'P 1'
#
loop_
_entity.id
_entity.type
_entity.pdbx_description
1 polymer ?
#
loop_
_entity_poly.entity_id
_entity_poly.type
_entity_poly.pdbx_seq_one_letter_code
_entity_poly.pdbx_strand_id
1 'polypeptide(L)'
;ITVYEGNLFNNPIKSNRKLKLKDVRVINPCKPSKMIALWNNYQSLATEKGLSKPNNPLYLNKAISCIIDQGENIIRPKTYNENIFFEGELGIVIGRSCKDIVVSDAENYIFGYTCINDVTAMDLVKKDPTFDQWTRSKSYDTFGIFGPCITNDIDPMSLTITTTVDGDIKQDYKTSDMFFNVY
;
A
#
# COMPACT_ATOMS: atom_id res chain seq x y z
N ILE A 1 -6.79 23.27 5.39
CA ILE A 1 -6.52 22.13 6.27
C ILE A 1 -6.91 22.51 7.68
N THR A 2 -7.75 21.71 8.32
CA THR A 2 -8.02 21.85 9.76
C THR A 2 -6.97 21.06 10.54
N VAL A 3 -6.39 21.68 11.58
CA VAL A 3 -5.39 21.02 12.42
C VAL A 3 -6.08 20.21 13.52
N TYR A 4 -5.61 19.01 13.76
CA TYR A 4 -5.98 18.17 14.89
C TYR A 4 -4.76 17.94 15.79
N GLU A 5 -4.97 17.80 17.08
CA GLU A 5 -3.95 17.57 18.10
C GLU A 5 -4.14 16.17 18.72
N GLY A 6 -3.05 15.56 19.15
CA GLY A 6 -3.07 14.22 19.74
C GLY A 6 -2.74 13.11 18.75
N ASN A 7 -3.05 11.89 19.14
CA ASN A 7 -2.79 10.69 18.33
C ASN A 7 -3.91 10.48 17.32
N LEU A 8 -3.57 10.36 16.04
CA LEU A 8 -4.51 10.13 14.93
C LEU A 8 -5.49 8.97 15.19
N PHE A 9 -5.01 7.89 15.81
CA PHE A 9 -5.78 6.67 16.06
C PHE A 9 -6.51 6.64 17.40
N ASN A 10 -6.40 7.72 18.21
CA ASN A 10 -6.97 7.77 19.56
C ASN A 10 -7.69 9.11 19.80
N ASN A 11 -8.83 9.28 19.13
CA ASN A 11 -9.71 10.44 19.27
C ASN A 11 -8.96 11.80 19.21
N PRO A 12 -8.36 12.15 18.08
CA PRO A 12 -7.64 13.42 17.95
C PRO A 12 -8.59 14.61 18.16
N ILE A 13 -8.10 15.64 18.83
CA ILE A 13 -8.88 16.84 19.18
C ILE A 13 -8.81 17.84 18.03
N LYS A 14 -9.95 18.21 17.49
CA LYS A 14 -10.04 19.25 16.48
C LYS A 14 -9.68 20.61 17.08
N SER A 15 -8.68 21.27 16.51
CA SER A 15 -8.29 22.61 16.91
C SER A 15 -8.97 23.69 16.05
N ASN A 16 -8.91 24.93 16.50
CA ASN A 16 -9.40 26.08 15.72
C ASN A 16 -8.39 26.54 14.66
N ARG A 17 -7.20 25.92 14.59
CA ARG A 17 -6.17 26.27 13.62
C ARG A 17 -6.52 25.77 12.24
N LYS A 18 -6.34 26.63 11.24
CA LYS A 18 -6.45 26.27 9.83
C LYS A 18 -5.17 26.66 9.11
N LEU A 19 -4.70 25.79 8.22
CA LEU A 19 -3.52 26.01 7.37
C LEU A 19 -3.94 25.94 5.90
N LYS A 20 -3.24 26.66 5.05
CA LYS A 20 -3.38 26.47 3.59
C LYS A 20 -2.49 25.31 3.15
N LEU A 21 -2.94 24.48 2.22
CA LEU A 21 -2.16 23.34 1.73
C LEU A 21 -0.79 23.76 1.16
N LYS A 22 -0.73 24.92 0.51
CA LYS A 22 0.50 25.49 -0.07
C LYS A 22 1.56 25.90 0.97
N ASP A 23 1.17 26.07 2.23
CA ASP A 23 2.04 26.54 3.31
C ASP A 23 2.57 25.37 4.18
N VAL A 24 2.30 24.12 3.78
CA VAL A 24 2.71 22.91 4.49
C VAL A 24 3.38 21.92 3.56
N ARG A 25 4.30 21.12 4.08
CA ARG A 25 4.80 19.92 3.41
C ARG A 25 3.88 18.75 3.78
N VAL A 26 3.40 18.03 2.77
CA VAL A 26 2.67 16.77 2.98
C VAL A 26 3.70 15.68 3.23
N ILE A 27 3.53 14.96 4.32
CA ILE A 27 4.32 13.78 4.68
C ILE A 27 3.41 12.56 4.72
N ASN A 28 3.97 11.39 4.98
CA ASN A 28 3.16 10.18 5.14
C ASN A 28 2.07 10.37 6.20
N PRO A 29 0.84 9.91 5.93
CA PRO A 29 -0.30 10.17 6.81
C PRO A 29 -0.23 9.44 8.16
N CYS A 30 0.61 8.42 8.28
CA CYS A 30 0.88 7.71 9.53
C CYS A 30 2.27 7.06 9.53
N LYS A 31 2.68 6.53 10.70
CA LYS A 31 3.92 5.75 10.84
C LYS A 31 3.54 4.30 11.11
N PRO A 32 3.57 3.42 10.11
CA PRO A 32 3.21 2.02 10.30
C PRO A 32 4.26 1.28 11.13
N SER A 33 3.82 0.34 11.96
CA SER A 33 4.70 -0.59 12.68
C SER A 33 5.09 -1.79 11.82
N LYS A 34 4.32 -2.07 10.78
CA LYS A 34 4.56 -3.11 9.77
C LYS A 34 3.85 -2.74 8.48
N MET A 35 4.35 -3.26 7.37
CA MET A 35 3.72 -3.18 6.06
C MET A 35 3.66 -4.59 5.47
N ILE A 36 2.45 -5.03 5.15
CA ILE A 36 2.19 -6.36 4.60
C ILE A 36 1.56 -6.16 3.23
N ALA A 37 2.09 -6.81 2.21
CA ALA A 37 1.53 -6.83 0.86
C ALA A 37 0.98 -8.22 0.53
N LEU A 38 -0.08 -8.27 -0.27
CA LEU A 38 -0.65 -9.51 -0.79
C LEU A 38 -0.14 -9.77 -2.20
N TRP A 39 0.21 -11.03 -2.48
CA TRP A 39 0.56 -11.48 -3.81
C TRP A 39 -0.58 -12.29 -4.44
N ASN A 40 -0.76 -12.16 -5.75
CA ASN A 40 -1.74 -12.92 -6.53
C ASN A 40 -3.20 -12.77 -6.02
N ASN A 41 -3.61 -11.53 -5.74
CA ASN A 41 -4.95 -11.24 -5.22
C ASN A 41 -5.93 -10.68 -6.27
N TYR A 42 -5.52 -10.49 -7.54
CA TYR A 42 -6.39 -9.98 -8.61
C TYR A 42 -6.63 -11.05 -9.67
N GLN A 43 -7.91 -11.35 -9.96
CA GLN A 43 -8.35 -12.44 -10.84
C GLN A 43 -7.89 -12.23 -12.28
N SER A 44 -8.06 -11.02 -12.80
CA SER A 44 -7.68 -10.69 -14.18
C SER A 44 -6.18 -10.84 -14.39
N LEU A 45 -5.36 -10.32 -13.47
CA LEU A 45 -3.90 -10.45 -13.52
C LEU A 45 -3.45 -11.90 -13.34
N ALA A 46 -4.08 -12.65 -12.44
CA ALA A 46 -3.81 -14.08 -12.26
C ALA A 46 -4.08 -14.85 -13.56
N THR A 47 -5.21 -14.59 -14.20
CA THR A 47 -5.57 -15.22 -15.48
C THR A 47 -4.56 -14.90 -16.57
N GLU A 48 -4.17 -13.64 -16.72
CA GLU A 48 -3.15 -13.21 -17.69
C GLU A 48 -1.80 -13.93 -17.47
N LYS A 49 -1.42 -14.13 -16.21
CA LYS A 49 -0.18 -14.81 -15.83
C LYS A 49 -0.29 -16.35 -15.73
N GLY A 50 -1.45 -16.93 -16.05
CA GLY A 50 -1.68 -18.38 -15.94
C GLY A 50 -1.63 -18.90 -14.50
N LEU A 51 -1.96 -18.05 -13.52
CA LEU A 51 -1.97 -18.39 -12.11
C LEU A 51 -3.38 -18.77 -11.66
N SER A 52 -3.46 -19.72 -10.72
CA SER A 52 -4.74 -20.11 -10.09
C SER A 52 -5.03 -19.23 -8.88
N LYS A 53 -6.31 -19.17 -8.48
CA LYS A 53 -6.70 -18.59 -7.19
C LYS A 53 -6.00 -19.35 -6.06
N PRO A 54 -5.29 -18.66 -5.15
CA PRO A 54 -4.71 -19.33 -3.99
C PRO A 54 -5.79 -19.78 -3.00
N ASN A 55 -5.52 -20.85 -2.24
CA ASN A 55 -6.44 -21.34 -1.22
C ASN A 55 -6.56 -20.39 -0.02
N ASN A 56 -5.49 -19.65 0.28
CA ASN A 56 -5.43 -18.66 1.35
C ASN A 56 -4.69 -17.41 0.83
N PRO A 57 -4.90 -16.22 1.45
CA PRO A 57 -4.13 -15.03 1.12
C PRO A 57 -2.62 -15.29 1.20
N LEU A 58 -1.90 -14.99 0.13
CA LEU A 58 -0.44 -15.08 0.09
C LEU A 58 0.12 -13.70 0.41
N TYR A 59 0.93 -13.61 1.45
CA TYR A 59 1.43 -12.32 1.92
C TYR A 59 2.94 -12.32 2.17
N LEU A 60 3.49 -11.14 2.11
CA LEU A 60 4.90 -10.86 2.37
C LEU A 60 5.04 -9.60 3.22
N ASN A 61 6.18 -9.46 3.89
CA ASN A 61 6.52 -8.24 4.59
C ASN A 61 7.33 -7.31 3.69
N LYS A 62 6.99 -6.03 3.74
CA LYS A 62 7.81 -4.94 3.22
C LYS A 62 8.44 -4.21 4.39
N ALA A 63 9.77 -4.01 4.37
CA ALA A 63 10.46 -3.35 5.47
C ALA A 63 10.03 -1.88 5.60
N ILE A 64 9.69 -1.45 6.80
CA ILE A 64 9.28 -0.06 7.04
C ILE A 64 10.41 0.96 6.80
N SER A 65 11.66 0.51 6.79
CA SER A 65 12.83 1.34 6.45
C SER A 65 12.86 1.81 4.99
N CYS A 66 12.07 1.19 4.09
CA CYS A 66 11.99 1.61 2.70
C CYS A 66 11.02 2.77 2.45
N ILE A 67 10.31 3.23 3.48
CA ILE A 67 9.26 4.24 3.35
C ILE A 67 9.88 5.62 3.10
N ILE A 68 9.29 6.34 2.15
CA ILE A 68 9.60 7.75 1.85
C ILE A 68 8.33 8.60 1.89
N ASP A 69 8.53 9.90 2.08
CA ASP A 69 7.44 10.87 2.11
C ASP A 69 6.92 11.23 0.71
N GLN A 70 5.75 11.84 0.67
CA GLN A 70 5.16 12.37 -0.55
C GLN A 70 6.11 13.34 -1.27
N GLY A 71 6.33 13.12 -2.56
CA GLY A 71 7.18 13.94 -3.42
C GLY A 71 8.68 13.64 -3.35
N GLU A 72 9.09 12.66 -2.55
CA GLU A 72 10.46 12.15 -2.57
C GLU A 72 10.69 11.20 -3.75
N ASN A 73 11.95 11.07 -4.17
CA ASN A 73 12.31 10.27 -5.34
C ASN A 73 12.49 8.79 -4.99
N ILE A 74 11.95 7.91 -5.84
CA ILE A 74 12.33 6.50 -5.87
C ILE A 74 13.73 6.40 -6.47
N ILE A 75 14.67 5.86 -5.71
CA ILE A 75 16.08 5.79 -6.11
C ILE A 75 16.44 4.36 -6.49
N ARG A 76 16.93 4.17 -7.69
CA ARG A 76 17.46 2.87 -8.14
C ARG A 76 18.63 2.45 -7.26
N PRO A 77 18.59 1.27 -6.65
CA PRO A 77 19.72 0.77 -5.86
C PRO A 77 20.99 0.61 -6.74
N LYS A 78 22.13 1.05 -6.25
CA LYS A 78 23.42 0.97 -7.00
C LYS A 78 23.81 -0.47 -7.37
N THR A 79 23.31 -1.44 -6.61
CA THR A 79 23.63 -2.87 -6.77
C THR A 79 22.60 -3.62 -7.62
N TYR A 80 21.62 -2.89 -8.21
CA TYR A 80 20.54 -3.51 -8.98
C TYR A 80 20.30 -2.77 -10.29
N ASN A 81 20.63 -3.41 -11.41
CA ASN A 81 20.55 -2.82 -12.76
C ASN A 81 19.38 -3.36 -13.58
N GLU A 82 18.64 -4.35 -13.05
CA GLU A 82 17.52 -4.98 -13.72
C GLU A 82 16.22 -4.15 -13.59
N ASN A 83 15.09 -4.71 -13.97
CA ASN A 83 13.81 -3.99 -14.02
C ASN A 83 13.26 -3.68 -12.62
N ILE A 84 12.84 -2.43 -12.44
CA ILE A 84 12.09 -1.97 -11.27
C ILE A 84 10.66 -1.70 -11.74
N PHE A 85 9.70 -2.30 -11.05
CA PHE A 85 8.29 -2.16 -11.34
C PHE A 85 7.63 -1.23 -10.32
N PHE A 86 6.72 -0.40 -10.79
CA PHE A 86 5.72 0.27 -9.97
C PHE A 86 4.51 -0.66 -9.82
N GLU A 87 3.87 -0.62 -8.68
CA GLU A 87 2.65 -1.39 -8.40
C GLU A 87 1.70 -0.47 -7.62
N GLY A 88 0.77 0.19 -8.35
CA GLY A 88 -0.28 0.99 -7.73
C GLY A 88 -1.29 0.09 -7.05
N GLU A 89 -1.59 0.32 -5.77
CA GLU A 89 -2.40 -0.58 -4.95
C GLU A 89 -3.30 0.17 -3.98
N LEU A 90 -4.33 -0.53 -3.48
CA LEU A 90 -5.14 -0.10 -2.35
C LEU A 90 -4.43 -0.47 -1.05
N GLY A 91 -4.09 0.54 -0.25
CA GLY A 91 -3.60 0.36 1.10
C GLY A 91 -4.73 0.37 2.12
N ILE A 92 -4.70 -0.60 3.05
CA ILE A 92 -5.62 -0.68 4.18
C ILE A 92 -4.86 -0.30 5.44
N VAL A 93 -5.31 0.71 6.15
CA VAL A 93 -4.70 1.17 7.40
C VAL A 93 -5.46 0.58 8.58
N ILE A 94 -4.83 -0.33 9.30
CA ILE A 94 -5.37 -0.92 10.54
C ILE A 94 -5.14 0.06 11.69
N GLY A 95 -6.22 0.49 12.34
CA GLY A 95 -6.19 1.52 13.39
C GLY A 95 -6.14 0.99 14.81
N ARG A 96 -6.45 -0.29 15.01
CA ARG A 96 -6.49 -0.94 16.33
C ARG A 96 -5.83 -2.30 16.27
N SER A 97 -5.14 -2.69 17.34
CA SER A 97 -4.64 -4.05 17.47
C SER A 97 -5.80 -5.04 17.50
N CYS A 98 -5.68 -6.13 16.74
CA CYS A 98 -6.66 -7.20 16.71
C CYS A 98 -5.97 -8.56 16.57
N LYS A 99 -6.67 -9.59 17.00
CA LYS A 99 -6.27 -10.99 16.85
C LYS A 99 -7.51 -11.87 16.86
N ASP A 100 -7.54 -12.86 15.97
CA ASP A 100 -8.60 -13.88 15.89
C ASP A 100 -10.03 -13.29 15.80
N ILE A 101 -10.17 -12.18 15.06
CA ILE A 101 -11.45 -11.50 14.85
C ILE A 101 -12.28 -12.26 13.80
N VAL A 102 -13.60 -12.17 13.89
CA VAL A 102 -14.49 -12.67 12.84
C VAL A 102 -14.63 -11.66 11.72
N VAL A 103 -14.92 -12.13 10.51
CA VAL A 103 -15.02 -11.28 9.30
C VAL A 103 -15.99 -10.11 9.49
N SER A 104 -17.15 -10.36 10.15
CA SER A 104 -18.14 -9.31 10.43
C SER A 104 -17.64 -8.14 11.26
N ASP A 105 -16.54 -8.32 12.00
CA ASP A 105 -15.96 -7.30 12.84
C ASP A 105 -14.76 -6.60 12.20
N ALA A 106 -14.27 -7.07 11.05
CA ALA A 106 -13.06 -6.58 10.41
C ALA A 106 -13.09 -5.06 10.16
N GLU A 107 -14.23 -4.53 9.70
CA GLU A 107 -14.42 -3.10 9.43
C GLU A 107 -14.15 -2.24 10.68
N ASN A 108 -14.46 -2.72 11.88
CA ASN A 108 -14.26 -1.99 13.14
C ASN A 108 -12.77 -1.75 13.46
N TYR A 109 -11.86 -2.46 12.82
CA TYR A 109 -10.40 -2.36 13.01
C TYR A 109 -9.71 -1.58 11.89
N ILE A 110 -10.40 -1.36 10.77
CA ILE A 110 -9.90 -0.56 9.67
C ILE A 110 -10.06 0.93 10.02
N PHE A 111 -8.96 1.67 10.00
CA PHE A 111 -8.97 3.13 10.18
C PHE A 111 -9.34 3.85 8.88
N GLY A 112 -8.95 3.29 7.75
CA GLY A 112 -9.23 3.84 6.43
C GLY A 112 -8.31 3.28 5.36
N TYR A 113 -8.32 3.92 4.21
CA TYR A 113 -7.69 3.48 2.97
C TYR A 113 -6.79 4.56 2.41
N THR A 114 -5.75 4.16 1.69
CA THR A 114 -4.79 5.06 1.07
C THR A 114 -4.26 4.47 -0.24
N CYS A 115 -3.66 5.30 -1.09
CA CYS A 115 -2.93 4.81 -2.25
C CYS A 115 -1.56 4.29 -1.82
N ILE A 116 -1.10 3.21 -2.47
CA ILE A 116 0.25 2.66 -2.31
C ILE A 116 0.92 2.54 -3.67
N ASN A 117 2.24 2.73 -3.72
CA ASN A 117 3.08 2.23 -4.78
C ASN A 117 4.06 1.22 -4.18
N ASP A 118 3.80 -0.06 -4.38
CA ASP A 118 4.59 -1.18 -3.88
C ASP A 118 5.76 -1.50 -4.83
N VAL A 119 6.74 -0.61 -4.88
CA VAL A 119 7.88 -0.71 -5.80
C VAL A 119 8.66 -2.01 -5.60
N THR A 120 8.97 -2.68 -6.71
CA THR A 120 9.52 -4.05 -6.71
C THR A 120 10.69 -4.21 -7.67
N ALA A 121 11.80 -4.76 -7.19
CA ALA A 121 12.92 -5.26 -7.99
C ALA A 121 12.63 -6.72 -8.42
N MET A 122 11.79 -6.90 -9.43
CA MET A 122 11.12 -8.16 -9.74
C MET A 122 12.09 -9.33 -10.01
N ASP A 123 13.18 -9.08 -10.71
CA ASP A 123 14.15 -10.14 -11.06
C ASP A 123 14.87 -10.74 -9.84
N LEU A 124 14.82 -10.06 -8.69
CA LEU A 124 15.35 -10.61 -7.44
C LEU A 124 14.46 -11.69 -6.83
N VAL A 125 13.16 -11.66 -7.11
CA VAL A 125 12.21 -12.58 -6.46
C VAL A 125 12.64 -14.02 -6.65
N LYS A 126 12.91 -14.41 -7.90
CA LYS A 126 13.28 -15.78 -8.30
C LYS A 126 14.78 -15.98 -8.51
N LYS A 127 15.62 -15.07 -8.02
CA LYS A 127 17.08 -15.14 -8.21
C LYS A 127 17.71 -16.37 -7.56
N ASP A 128 17.18 -16.81 -6.43
CA ASP A 128 17.53 -18.08 -5.81
C ASP A 128 16.36 -19.05 -6.02
N PRO A 129 16.61 -20.24 -6.63
CA PRO A 129 15.54 -21.21 -6.92
C PRO A 129 14.99 -21.89 -5.67
N THR A 130 15.68 -21.83 -4.54
CA THR A 130 15.30 -22.48 -3.29
C THR A 130 14.43 -21.62 -2.39
N PHE A 131 14.46 -20.31 -2.59
CA PHE A 131 13.72 -19.37 -1.75
C PHE A 131 13.40 -18.05 -2.45
N ASP A 132 12.12 -17.76 -2.58
CA ASP A 132 11.63 -16.52 -3.18
C ASP A 132 11.98 -15.28 -2.32
N GLN A 133 12.71 -14.34 -2.90
CA GLN A 133 13.26 -13.16 -2.23
C GLN A 133 12.28 -11.98 -2.18
N TRP A 134 11.00 -12.21 -1.88
CA TRP A 134 9.96 -11.17 -1.90
C TRP A 134 10.29 -9.98 -1.00
N THR A 135 10.59 -10.21 0.27
CA THR A 135 10.94 -9.15 1.21
C THR A 135 12.14 -8.32 0.72
N ARG A 136 13.18 -8.98 0.20
CA ARG A 136 14.34 -8.31 -0.34
C ARG A 136 14.01 -7.47 -1.58
N SER A 137 13.22 -8.00 -2.50
CA SER A 137 12.86 -7.35 -3.76
C SER A 137 12.00 -6.09 -3.57
N LYS A 138 11.22 -6.05 -2.48
CA LYS A 138 10.28 -4.96 -2.15
C LYS A 138 10.79 -3.99 -1.09
N SER A 139 11.98 -4.19 -0.52
CA SER A 139 12.44 -3.46 0.66
C SER A 139 13.75 -2.67 0.47
N TYR A 140 14.13 -2.36 -0.76
CA TYR A 140 15.18 -1.36 -0.98
C TYR A 140 14.74 -0.01 -0.44
N ASP A 141 15.69 0.79 -0.01
CA ASP A 141 15.44 2.18 0.39
C ASP A 141 14.62 2.90 -0.70
N THR A 142 13.66 3.69 -0.31
CA THR A 142 12.74 4.45 -1.17
C THR A 142 11.68 3.65 -1.93
N PHE A 143 11.53 2.34 -1.69
CA PHE A 143 10.56 1.49 -2.39
C PHE A 143 9.17 1.43 -1.72
N GLY A 144 8.99 2.08 -0.57
CA GLY A 144 7.72 2.12 0.18
C GLY A 144 7.05 3.48 0.09
N ILE A 145 6.05 3.63 -0.77
CA ILE A 145 5.33 4.88 -0.96
C ILE A 145 3.87 4.66 -0.64
N PHE A 146 3.30 5.49 0.23
CA PHE A 146 1.86 5.49 0.50
C PHE A 146 1.37 6.88 0.89
N GLY A 147 0.09 7.13 0.71
CA GLY A 147 -0.51 8.44 0.95
C GLY A 147 -1.18 9.01 -0.30
N PRO A 148 -1.36 10.33 -0.42
CA PRO A 148 -0.94 11.40 0.52
C PRO A 148 -1.86 11.56 1.73
N CYS A 149 -2.99 10.86 1.78
CA CYS A 149 -3.97 10.92 2.86
C CYS A 149 -4.56 9.52 3.14
N ILE A 150 -5.27 9.42 4.24
CA ILE A 150 -6.12 8.27 4.56
C ILE A 150 -7.57 8.76 4.51
N THR A 151 -8.44 8.00 3.86
CA THR A 151 -9.89 8.24 3.83
C THR A 151 -10.64 7.02 4.33
N ASN A 152 -11.76 7.23 5.00
CA ASN A 152 -12.68 6.17 5.44
C ASN A 152 -14.11 6.37 4.90
N ASP A 153 -14.33 7.38 4.07
CA ASP A 153 -15.62 7.69 3.45
C ASP A 153 -15.65 7.16 2.00
N ILE A 154 -15.38 5.86 1.86
CA ILE A 154 -15.39 5.16 0.57
C ILE A 154 -15.84 3.70 0.75
N ASP A 155 -16.42 3.11 -0.28
CA ASP A 155 -16.59 1.67 -0.39
C ASP A 155 -15.33 1.06 -1.04
N PRO A 156 -14.49 0.33 -0.28
CA PRO A 156 -13.21 -0.18 -0.79
C PRO A 156 -13.37 -1.22 -1.89
N MET A 157 -14.55 -1.84 -2.04
CA MET A 157 -14.80 -2.86 -3.06
C MET A 157 -15.39 -2.29 -4.35
N SER A 158 -15.65 -0.98 -4.42
CA SER A 158 -16.23 -0.29 -5.58
C SER A 158 -15.26 0.73 -6.22
N LEU A 159 -13.95 0.57 -6.00
CA LEU A 159 -12.93 1.50 -6.49
C LEU A 159 -12.32 1.04 -7.81
N THR A 160 -11.78 2.01 -8.54
CA THR A 160 -10.80 1.79 -9.61
C THR A 160 -9.46 2.34 -9.18
N ILE A 161 -8.40 1.55 -9.32
CA ILE A 161 -7.03 1.96 -9.06
C ILE A 161 -6.35 2.23 -10.40
N THR A 162 -5.87 3.47 -10.57
CA THR A 162 -5.20 3.89 -11.79
C THR A 162 -3.79 4.37 -11.46
N THR A 163 -2.80 3.86 -12.19
CA THR A 163 -1.42 4.36 -12.11
C THR A 163 -1.05 5.04 -13.42
N THR A 164 -0.59 6.28 -13.31
CA THR A 164 -0.15 7.08 -14.46
C THR A 164 1.35 7.34 -14.36
N VAL A 165 2.07 7.13 -15.47
CA VAL A 165 3.49 7.44 -15.62
C VAL A 165 3.68 8.30 -16.85
N ASP A 166 4.27 9.48 -16.70
CA ASP A 166 4.51 10.46 -17.76
C ASP A 166 3.24 10.83 -18.56
N GLY A 167 2.09 10.85 -17.88
CA GLY A 167 0.79 11.17 -18.48
C GLY A 167 0.03 9.97 -19.05
N ASP A 168 0.68 8.83 -19.22
CA ASP A 168 0.06 7.61 -19.73
C ASP A 168 -0.48 6.73 -18.59
N ILE A 169 -1.68 6.19 -18.75
CA ILE A 169 -2.23 5.16 -17.84
C ILE A 169 -1.47 3.86 -18.07
N LYS A 170 -0.85 3.35 -17.03
CA LYS A 170 -0.08 2.10 -17.03
C LYS A 170 -0.74 0.97 -16.25
N GLN A 171 -1.60 1.30 -15.28
CA GLN A 171 -2.46 0.36 -14.58
C GLN A 171 -3.86 0.97 -14.46
N ASP A 172 -4.88 0.14 -14.65
CA ASP A 172 -6.29 0.50 -14.47
C ASP A 172 -7.07 -0.78 -14.15
N TYR A 173 -7.46 -0.95 -12.88
CA TYR A 173 -8.16 -2.14 -12.44
C TYR A 173 -9.09 -1.87 -11.26
N LYS A 174 -10.09 -2.74 -11.11
CA LYS A 174 -11.14 -2.61 -10.09
C LYS A 174 -10.80 -3.40 -8.83
N THR A 175 -11.09 -2.84 -7.67
CA THR A 175 -10.96 -3.56 -6.39
C THR A 175 -11.94 -4.74 -6.27
N SER A 176 -13.06 -4.70 -6.97
CA SER A 176 -14.00 -5.84 -7.06
C SER A 176 -13.41 -7.07 -7.75
N ASP A 177 -12.25 -6.95 -8.43
CA ASP A 177 -11.53 -8.06 -9.06
C ASP A 177 -10.67 -8.88 -8.08
N MET A 178 -10.63 -8.52 -6.80
CA MET A 178 -9.86 -9.24 -5.78
C MET A 178 -10.42 -10.65 -5.51
N PHE A 179 -9.53 -11.62 -5.33
CA PHE A 179 -9.88 -12.96 -4.82
C PHE A 179 -10.30 -12.94 -3.35
N PHE A 180 -9.55 -12.19 -2.55
CA PHE A 180 -9.81 -11.95 -1.14
C PHE A 180 -10.09 -10.47 -0.97
N ASN A 181 -11.26 -10.15 -0.45
CA ASN A 181 -11.67 -8.77 -0.20
C ASN A 181 -10.90 -8.16 1.00
N VAL A 182 -11.27 -6.94 1.38
CA VAL A 182 -10.59 -6.20 2.45
C VAL A 182 -10.99 -6.65 3.87
N TYR A 183 -11.95 -7.57 3.99
CA TYR A 183 -12.50 -8.03 5.27
C TYR A 183 -12.11 -9.45 5.65
#